data_4be3bbb11c33f089008541c6b761da3f
#
_entry.id   4be3bbb11c33f089008541c6b761da3f
#
_cell.length_a   1.000
_cell.length_b   1.000
_cell.length_c   1.000
_cell.angle_alpha   90.00
_cell.angle_beta   90.00
_cell.angle_gamma   90.00
#
_symmetry.space_group_name_H-M   'P 1'
#
loop_
_entity.id
_entity.type
_entity.pdbx_description
1 polymer ?
#
loop_
_entity_poly.entity_id
_entity_poly.type
_entity_poly.pdbx_seq_one_letter_code
_entity_poly.pdbx_strand_id
1 'polypeptide(L)'
;MGFGSSAGRHRAAAFAVLLMGACALLGVSAPGAAAASPGKAPNLAAGSAYLVTKANLIDGHYYESFPGTADFGLTIDGALALAATGDQDAALRTIVSFLADGKDPSGDTVNEWTGIGTSDASGGAIGKEALLVEVIDGNPRSFGGHNLISALNASVCTRASADGAACPAAGSYLNAASLFDQALGVIAQLRAGQVGQAAAPIAYLESLQRKSGSFPSLIPPSGGPDVDSTAVAMMALALAPGARAAADVAAGDRWLASRQERNGGFPGTGAESVNSTGLAIQALTLRADAYRARIGAADAFLAKQQNRNGGFNADAGQPGANLRASTQAVGGAAGTSFGTLRVDLSSPPTPTPEGRSGSSPLSACTATTGVLLAVDFGPWGGPLLRSCDSAPTTGYAQLNQGGWSTVGTEHDGPGFVCRIGYRGYRHGAQYPTAAQQPCVQTPPASAYWAFWEAGPGQTSWTYSQHGAAGYHPAPGSVSLWVFGGTSLGGTAGSAVPAISPQSLRTAAAGTALAGGPEIVNAPPVSARVSASVSRGSAWPTILVAVIAVLLATAGSVGVAWRRRRLEQP
;
A
#
# COMPACT_ATOMS: atom_id res chain seq x y z
N MET A 1 34.76 -74.03 -20.67
CA MET A 1 35.03 -74.14 -22.08
C MET A 1 34.89 -72.68 -22.56
N GLY A 2 35.80 -71.89 -22.81
CA GLY A 2 37.12 -72.09 -23.41
C GLY A 2 37.22 -71.17 -24.58
N PHE A 3 38.18 -70.22 -24.46
CA PHE A 3 38.97 -69.59 -25.54
C PHE A 3 38.26 -68.44 -26.30
N GLY A 4 38.84 -67.27 -26.55
CA GLY A 4 40.21 -66.83 -26.36
C GLY A 4 40.53 -65.75 -27.42
N SER A 5 41.29 -64.74 -27.04
CA SER A 5 42.39 -64.08 -27.80
C SER A 5 42.02 -63.31 -29.09
N SER A 6 42.62 -62.23 -29.51
CA SER A 6 43.81 -61.42 -29.14
C SER A 6 43.91 -60.19 -30.03
N ALA A 7 44.39 -59.10 -29.51
CA ALA A 7 45.43 -58.18 -29.95
C ALA A 7 45.55 -57.79 -31.45
N GLY A 8 45.70 -56.48 -31.64
CA GLY A 8 46.25 -55.89 -32.91
C GLY A 8 46.46 -54.40 -32.78
N ARG A 9 47.65 -53.99 -32.27
CA ARG A 9 48.16 -52.59 -32.39
C ARG A 9 48.69 -52.39 -33.79
N HIS A 10 48.38 -51.25 -34.42
CA HIS A 10 49.34 -50.61 -35.35
C HIS A 10 49.29 -49.08 -35.27
N ARG A 11 50.47 -48.51 -35.09
CA ARG A 11 50.84 -47.10 -35.20
C ARG A 11 51.14 -46.79 -36.67
N ALA A 12 50.83 -45.56 -37.12
CA ALA A 12 51.56 -44.77 -38.13
C ALA A 12 50.92 -43.37 -38.11
N ALA A 13 51.51 -42.33 -37.71
CA ALA A 13 52.57 -41.46 -38.16
C ALA A 13 52.11 -40.51 -39.30
N ALA A 14 51.96 -39.25 -38.92
CA ALA A 14 52.21 -37.95 -39.52
C ALA A 14 52.31 -37.86 -41.07
N PHE A 15 51.53 -36.89 -41.59
CA PHE A 15 52.01 -35.96 -42.63
C PHE A 15 51.28 -34.62 -42.52
N ALA A 16 52.04 -33.55 -42.25
CA ALA A 16 51.61 -32.16 -42.31
C ALA A 16 51.62 -31.71 -43.79
N VAL A 17 50.55 -31.05 -44.21
CA VAL A 17 50.57 -30.21 -45.41
C VAL A 17 49.93 -28.87 -45.06
N LEU A 18 50.75 -27.83 -45.05
CA LEU A 18 50.33 -26.43 -45.05
C LEU A 18 49.62 -26.11 -46.39
N LEU A 19 48.37 -25.64 -46.30
CA LEU A 19 47.76 -24.82 -47.36
C LEU A 19 47.25 -23.53 -46.71
N MET A 20 47.93 -22.42 -46.98
CA MET A 20 47.43 -21.08 -46.75
C MET A 20 46.31 -20.81 -47.76
N GLY A 21 45.10 -20.67 -47.26
CA GLY A 21 43.95 -20.19 -48.01
C GLY A 21 43.31 -19.04 -47.24
N ALA A 22 43.43 -17.82 -47.76
CA ALA A 22 42.78 -16.64 -47.24
C ALA A 22 41.26 -16.81 -47.31
N CYS A 23 40.60 -17.00 -46.18
CA CYS A 23 39.15 -16.85 -46.03
C CYS A 23 38.86 -15.50 -45.40
N ALA A 24 38.22 -14.64 -46.19
CA ALA A 24 37.65 -13.37 -45.74
C ALA A 24 36.69 -13.62 -44.55
N LEU A 25 36.96 -13.01 -43.40
CA LEU A 25 36.09 -12.94 -42.25
C LEU A 25 34.85 -12.11 -42.61
N LEU A 26 33.80 -12.73 -43.10
CA LEU A 26 32.46 -12.17 -43.03
C LEU A 26 32.01 -12.33 -41.57
N GLY A 27 32.16 -11.25 -40.79
CA GLY A 27 31.62 -11.11 -39.46
C GLY A 27 30.09 -11.15 -39.55
N VAL A 28 29.52 -12.32 -39.33
CA VAL A 28 28.09 -12.42 -39.00
C VAL A 28 27.97 -11.96 -37.52
N SER A 29 27.71 -10.67 -37.34
CA SER A 29 27.24 -10.16 -36.04
C SER A 29 25.93 -10.87 -35.77
N ALA A 30 25.91 -11.72 -34.74
CA ALA A 30 24.65 -12.20 -34.15
C ALA A 30 23.80 -10.96 -33.80
N PRO A 31 22.51 -10.94 -34.15
CA PRO A 31 21.66 -9.84 -33.71
C PRO A 31 21.72 -9.81 -32.21
N GLY A 32 22.32 -8.76 -31.64
CA GLY A 32 22.25 -8.48 -30.20
C GLY A 32 20.78 -8.51 -29.84
N ALA A 33 20.41 -9.36 -28.90
CA ALA A 33 19.09 -9.34 -28.31
C ALA A 33 18.84 -7.90 -27.88
N ALA A 34 17.97 -7.19 -28.57
CA ALA A 34 17.53 -5.87 -28.20
C ALA A 34 17.00 -6.01 -26.76
N ALA A 35 17.63 -5.34 -25.81
CA ALA A 35 17.10 -5.25 -24.47
C ALA A 35 15.69 -4.70 -24.62
N ALA A 36 14.69 -5.51 -24.25
CA ALA A 36 13.31 -5.09 -24.26
C ALA A 36 13.24 -3.79 -23.43
N SER A 37 12.65 -2.76 -24.01
CA SER A 37 12.39 -1.51 -23.28
C SER A 37 11.71 -1.89 -21.95
N PRO A 38 12.14 -1.34 -20.81
CA PRO A 38 11.51 -1.65 -19.54
C PRO A 38 10.02 -1.37 -19.66
N GLY A 39 9.20 -2.40 -19.41
CA GLY A 39 7.74 -2.28 -19.42
C GLY A 39 7.30 -1.23 -18.41
N LYS A 40 6.13 -0.64 -18.64
CA LYS A 40 5.57 0.34 -17.70
C LYS A 40 5.36 -0.32 -16.33
N ALA A 41 5.91 0.24 -15.27
CA ALA A 41 5.64 -0.20 -13.89
C ALA A 41 4.21 0.19 -13.46
N PRO A 42 3.60 -0.50 -12.48
CA PRO A 42 2.32 -0.10 -11.92
C PRO A 42 2.39 1.25 -11.22
N ASN A 43 1.26 1.93 -11.14
CA ASN A 43 1.14 3.19 -10.40
C ASN A 43 0.88 2.88 -8.91
N LEU A 44 1.92 2.95 -8.09
CA LEU A 44 1.84 2.65 -6.65
C LEU A 44 0.96 3.65 -5.90
N ALA A 45 1.03 4.95 -6.22
CA ALA A 45 0.20 5.95 -5.56
C ALA A 45 -1.31 5.74 -5.87
N ALA A 46 -1.67 5.31 -7.09
CA ALA A 46 -3.04 4.94 -7.39
C ALA A 46 -3.44 3.63 -6.67
N GLY A 47 -2.49 2.71 -6.51
CA GLY A 47 -2.70 1.46 -5.79
C GLY A 47 -2.96 1.68 -4.30
N SER A 48 -2.11 2.45 -3.63
CA SER A 48 -2.29 2.80 -2.21
C SER A 48 -3.57 3.63 -1.97
N ALA A 49 -3.87 4.58 -2.87
CA ALA A 49 -5.12 5.34 -2.82
C ALA A 49 -6.36 4.44 -2.94
N TYR A 50 -6.32 3.40 -3.79
CA TYR A 50 -7.41 2.41 -3.88
C TYR A 50 -7.60 1.66 -2.56
N LEU A 51 -6.52 1.25 -1.90
CA LEU A 51 -6.58 0.53 -0.63
C LEU A 51 -7.28 1.33 0.47
N VAL A 52 -7.11 2.65 0.50
CA VAL A 52 -7.68 3.52 1.55
C VAL A 52 -9.02 4.15 1.15
N THR A 53 -9.65 3.72 0.05
CA THR A 53 -11.00 4.19 -0.27
C THR A 53 -12.01 3.72 0.78
N LYS A 54 -13.04 4.53 1.05
CA LYS A 54 -14.11 4.18 2.01
C LYS A 54 -14.86 2.87 1.65
N ALA A 55 -14.84 2.49 0.39
CA ALA A 55 -15.44 1.23 -0.06
C ALA A 55 -14.59 0.01 0.32
N ASN A 56 -13.31 0.18 0.54
CA ASN A 56 -12.38 -0.90 0.88
C ASN A 56 -11.99 -0.86 2.37
N LEU A 57 -11.54 0.29 2.86
CA LEU A 57 -11.11 0.49 4.24
C LEU A 57 -12.30 1.02 5.05
N ILE A 58 -12.97 0.13 5.74
CA ILE A 58 -14.19 0.40 6.49
C ILE A 58 -13.88 1.29 7.68
N ASP A 59 -14.56 2.43 7.75
CA ASP A 59 -14.39 3.47 8.76
C ASP A 59 -12.92 3.95 8.94
N GLY A 60 -12.05 3.68 7.96
CA GLY A 60 -10.63 3.96 8.00
C GLY A 60 -9.81 2.95 8.83
N HIS A 61 -10.40 1.86 9.31
CA HIS A 61 -9.82 0.97 10.31
C HIS A 61 -9.39 -0.40 9.79
N TYR A 62 -10.25 -1.09 9.01
CA TYR A 62 -10.04 -2.47 8.62
C TYR A 62 -10.64 -2.80 7.25
N TYR A 63 -10.21 -3.92 6.70
CA TYR A 63 -10.81 -4.50 5.50
C TYR A 63 -11.76 -5.64 5.87
N GLU A 64 -12.76 -5.87 5.03
CA GLU A 64 -13.72 -6.96 5.15
C GLU A 64 -13.55 -7.96 4.02
N SER A 65 -13.63 -9.25 4.34
CA SER A 65 -13.92 -10.31 3.37
C SER A 65 -15.40 -10.64 3.32
N PHE A 66 -16.13 -10.37 4.41
CA PHE A 66 -17.59 -10.49 4.53
C PHE A 66 -18.13 -9.25 5.25
N PRO A 67 -19.25 -8.67 4.80
CA PRO A 67 -19.82 -7.47 5.39
C PRO A 67 -20.03 -7.58 6.90
N GLY A 68 -19.56 -6.60 7.65
CA GLY A 68 -19.73 -6.47 9.09
C GLY A 68 -18.73 -7.26 9.94
N THR A 69 -17.70 -7.86 9.34
CA THR A 69 -16.67 -8.61 10.06
C THR A 69 -15.28 -8.25 9.54
N ALA A 70 -14.39 -7.83 10.43
CA ALA A 70 -13.02 -7.50 10.06
C ALA A 70 -12.25 -8.75 9.60
N ASP A 71 -11.62 -8.67 8.43
CA ASP A 71 -10.58 -9.61 8.04
C ASP A 71 -9.22 -9.08 8.55
N PHE A 72 -8.85 -9.48 9.78
CA PHE A 72 -7.61 -9.04 10.42
C PHE A 72 -6.38 -9.41 9.60
N GLY A 73 -6.39 -10.59 8.97
CA GLY A 73 -5.31 -11.03 8.10
C GLY A 73 -5.12 -10.13 6.88
N LEU A 74 -6.22 -9.79 6.19
CA LEU A 74 -6.22 -8.88 5.06
C LEU A 74 -5.90 -7.44 5.48
N THR A 75 -6.35 -7.03 6.67
CA THR A 75 -6.06 -5.72 7.25
C THR A 75 -4.56 -5.54 7.49
N ILE A 76 -3.88 -6.57 8.01
CA ILE A 76 -2.43 -6.57 8.15
C ILE A 76 -1.73 -6.55 6.78
N ASP A 77 -2.22 -7.31 5.78
CA ASP A 77 -1.65 -7.28 4.41
C ASP A 77 -1.73 -5.88 3.80
N GLY A 78 -2.88 -5.21 3.97
CA GLY A 78 -3.03 -3.83 3.53
C GLY A 78 -2.12 -2.86 4.26
N ALA A 79 -1.99 -3.00 5.58
CA ALA A 79 -1.08 -2.19 6.38
C ALA A 79 0.39 -2.36 5.91
N LEU A 80 0.82 -3.59 5.62
CA LEU A 80 2.16 -3.87 5.07
C LEU A 80 2.35 -3.25 3.67
N ALA A 81 1.29 -3.27 2.84
CA ALA A 81 1.32 -2.63 1.52
C ALA A 81 1.44 -1.10 1.64
N LEU A 82 0.68 -0.48 2.54
CA LEU A 82 0.76 0.96 2.82
C LEU A 82 2.12 1.34 3.40
N ALA A 83 2.68 0.52 4.29
CA ALA A 83 4.03 0.70 4.81
C ALA A 83 5.10 0.64 3.69
N ALA A 84 4.91 -0.24 2.69
CA ALA A 84 5.83 -0.38 1.59
C ALA A 84 5.81 0.81 0.61
N THR A 85 4.69 1.53 0.49
CA THR A 85 4.58 2.73 -0.35
C THR A 85 4.96 4.01 0.39
N GLY A 86 4.69 4.08 1.71
CA GLY A 86 5.02 5.23 2.56
C GLY A 86 4.26 6.51 2.22
N ASP A 87 3.14 6.43 1.48
CA ASP A 87 2.35 7.59 1.05
C ASP A 87 0.98 7.70 1.74
N GLN A 88 0.64 6.76 2.63
CA GLN A 88 -0.64 6.68 3.35
C GLN A 88 -0.45 6.52 4.87
N ASP A 89 0.53 7.17 5.45
CA ASP A 89 0.90 7.03 6.87
C ASP A 89 -0.28 7.30 7.83
N ALA A 90 -1.16 8.24 7.50
CA ALA A 90 -2.33 8.53 8.32
C ALA A 90 -3.29 7.34 8.40
N ALA A 91 -3.60 6.72 7.26
CA ALA A 91 -4.43 5.52 7.22
C ALA A 91 -3.74 4.34 7.90
N LEU A 92 -2.43 4.18 7.68
CA LEU A 92 -1.63 3.15 8.33
C LEU A 92 -1.68 3.28 9.87
N ARG A 93 -1.56 4.51 10.42
CA ARG A 93 -1.71 4.75 11.88
C ARG A 93 -3.09 4.37 12.40
N THR A 94 -4.15 4.69 11.66
CA THR A 94 -5.51 4.36 12.04
C THR A 94 -5.75 2.85 12.06
N ILE A 95 -5.25 2.13 11.04
CA ILE A 95 -5.27 0.66 10.99
C ILE A 95 -4.51 0.07 12.18
N VAL A 96 -3.30 0.57 12.46
CA VAL A 96 -2.47 0.07 13.57
C VAL A 96 -3.15 0.31 14.92
N SER A 97 -3.77 1.48 15.13
CA SER A 97 -4.53 1.77 16.35
C SER A 97 -5.73 0.83 16.52
N PHE A 98 -6.44 0.56 15.42
CA PHE A 98 -7.53 -0.43 15.43
C PHE A 98 -7.03 -1.84 15.78
N LEU A 99 -5.93 -2.28 15.19
CA LEU A 99 -5.34 -3.59 15.51
C LEU A 99 -4.86 -3.66 16.97
N ALA A 100 -4.36 -2.55 17.55
CA ALA A 100 -3.92 -2.54 18.94
C ALA A 100 -5.07 -2.65 19.95
N ASP A 101 -6.13 -1.86 19.78
CA ASP A 101 -7.13 -1.64 20.81
C ASP A 101 -8.58 -1.68 20.29
N GLY A 102 -8.79 -1.82 18.98
CA GLY A 102 -10.10 -1.74 18.33
C GLY A 102 -10.88 -3.04 18.40
N LYS A 103 -12.18 -2.91 18.13
CA LYS A 103 -13.11 -4.02 17.95
C LYS A 103 -13.91 -3.80 16.67
N ASP A 104 -14.19 -4.88 15.98
CA ASP A 104 -15.10 -4.84 14.85
C ASP A 104 -16.58 -4.76 15.34
N PRO A 105 -17.55 -4.60 14.43
CA PRO A 105 -18.98 -4.57 14.80
C PRO A 105 -19.49 -5.84 15.51
N SER A 106 -18.81 -6.97 15.34
CA SER A 106 -19.11 -8.22 16.06
C SER A 106 -18.53 -8.26 17.48
N GLY A 107 -17.64 -7.32 17.79
CA GLY A 107 -16.91 -7.24 19.05
C GLY A 107 -15.57 -7.96 19.02
N ASP A 108 -15.18 -8.50 17.87
CA ASP A 108 -13.93 -9.27 17.70
C ASP A 108 -12.72 -8.33 17.64
N THR A 109 -11.58 -8.81 18.12
CA THR A 109 -10.28 -8.12 18.19
C THR A 109 -9.21 -8.93 17.44
N VAL A 110 -8.07 -8.32 17.17
CA VAL A 110 -6.91 -9.04 16.62
C VAL A 110 -6.46 -10.16 17.56
N ASN A 111 -6.62 -10.01 18.87
CA ASN A 111 -6.27 -11.03 19.85
C ASN A 111 -7.14 -12.29 19.73
N GLU A 112 -8.43 -12.14 19.43
CA GLU A 112 -9.33 -13.28 19.17
C GLU A 112 -8.97 -13.96 17.85
N TRP A 113 -8.61 -13.19 16.83
CA TRP A 113 -8.14 -13.75 15.55
C TRP A 113 -6.80 -14.52 15.70
N THR A 114 -5.85 -14.00 16.49
CA THR A 114 -4.59 -14.70 16.75
C THR A 114 -4.73 -15.85 17.74
N GLY A 115 -5.80 -15.86 18.54
CA GLY A 115 -6.03 -16.78 19.65
C GLY A 115 -5.01 -16.63 20.77
N ILE A 116 -4.26 -15.53 20.83
CA ILE A 116 -3.19 -15.31 21.80
C ILE A 116 -3.68 -15.48 23.24
N GLY A 117 -2.94 -16.26 24.04
CA GLY A 117 -3.31 -16.55 25.44
C GLY A 117 -4.32 -17.71 25.59
N THR A 118 -4.75 -18.35 24.51
CA THR A 118 -5.66 -19.50 24.51
C THR A 118 -5.00 -20.76 23.93
N SER A 119 -5.71 -21.92 23.98
CA SER A 119 -5.29 -23.16 23.32
C SER A 119 -5.33 -23.08 21.80
N ASP A 120 -6.08 -22.12 21.26
CA ASP A 120 -6.30 -21.94 19.83
C ASP A 120 -5.29 -20.95 19.20
N ALA A 121 -4.28 -20.53 19.99
CA ALA A 121 -3.24 -19.62 19.53
C ALA A 121 -2.59 -20.12 18.23
N SER A 122 -2.61 -19.24 17.22
CA SER A 122 -1.96 -19.49 15.92
C SER A 122 -0.60 -18.80 15.88
N GLY A 123 0.47 -19.58 15.85
CA GLY A 123 1.82 -19.01 15.75
C GLY A 123 2.05 -18.21 14.47
N GLY A 124 1.39 -18.56 13.36
CA GLY A 124 1.44 -17.83 12.11
C GLY A 124 0.73 -16.47 12.19
N ALA A 125 -0.47 -16.43 12.79
CA ALA A 125 -1.22 -15.20 12.98
C ALA A 125 -0.48 -14.24 13.93
N ILE A 126 0.03 -14.73 15.06
CA ILE A 126 0.87 -13.97 15.99
C ILE A 126 2.13 -13.45 15.27
N GLY A 127 2.78 -14.29 14.45
CA GLY A 127 3.95 -13.90 13.67
C GLY A 127 3.64 -12.80 12.66
N LYS A 128 2.49 -12.86 12.00
CA LYS A 128 2.04 -11.84 11.04
C LYS A 128 1.77 -10.49 11.72
N GLU A 129 1.11 -10.51 12.86
CA GLU A 129 0.86 -9.32 13.67
C GLU A 129 2.18 -8.73 14.18
N ALA A 130 3.07 -9.54 14.76
CA ALA A 130 4.38 -9.11 15.24
C ALA A 130 5.21 -8.49 14.12
N LEU A 131 5.20 -9.08 12.92
CA LEU A 131 5.88 -8.54 11.75
C LEU A 131 5.38 -7.13 11.41
N LEU A 132 4.06 -6.88 11.38
CA LEU A 132 3.54 -5.53 11.14
C LEU A 132 4.06 -4.55 12.17
N VAL A 133 4.01 -4.90 13.46
CA VAL A 133 4.48 -4.04 14.55
C VAL A 133 5.97 -3.70 14.38
N GLU A 134 6.78 -4.66 13.98
CA GLU A 134 8.21 -4.44 13.71
C GLU A 134 8.46 -3.61 12.44
N VAL A 135 7.60 -3.74 11.44
CA VAL A 135 7.69 -2.94 10.20
C VAL A 135 7.48 -1.46 10.49
N ILE A 136 6.56 -1.14 11.38
CA ILE A 136 6.23 0.25 11.74
C ILE A 136 7.12 0.83 12.86
N ASP A 137 8.22 0.17 13.19
CA ASP A 137 9.14 0.50 14.31
C ASP A 137 8.43 0.54 15.67
N GLY A 138 7.33 -0.19 15.81
CA GLY A 138 6.59 -0.37 17.05
C GLY A 138 7.26 -1.40 17.99
N ASN A 139 6.69 -1.57 19.18
CA ASN A 139 7.20 -2.53 20.15
C ASN A 139 6.36 -3.83 20.16
N PRO A 140 6.77 -4.91 19.51
CA PRO A 140 6.00 -6.16 19.48
C PRO A 140 5.98 -6.89 20.85
N ARG A 141 6.73 -6.40 21.84
CA ARG A 141 6.67 -6.89 23.22
C ARG A 141 5.59 -6.24 24.07
N SER A 142 4.89 -5.25 23.52
CA SER A 142 3.80 -4.53 24.16
C SER A 142 2.85 -3.99 23.09
N PHE A 143 2.06 -4.87 22.48
CA PHE A 143 1.07 -4.52 21.46
C PHE A 143 -0.23 -5.28 21.70
N GLY A 144 -1.38 -4.62 21.59
CA GLY A 144 -2.68 -5.25 21.86
C GLY A 144 -2.83 -5.84 23.26
N GLY A 145 -2.10 -5.29 24.25
CA GLY A 145 -2.06 -5.83 25.62
C GLY A 145 -1.19 -7.08 25.81
N HIS A 146 -0.46 -7.53 24.78
CA HIS A 146 0.34 -8.76 24.79
C HIS A 146 1.81 -8.54 24.42
N ASN A 147 2.66 -9.48 24.85
CA ASN A 147 4.02 -9.64 24.33
C ASN A 147 3.99 -10.69 23.21
N LEU A 148 3.84 -10.20 21.96
CA LEU A 148 3.72 -11.05 20.78
C LEU A 148 4.95 -11.95 20.60
N ILE A 149 6.15 -11.43 20.89
CA ILE A 149 7.40 -12.21 20.75
C ILE A 149 7.48 -13.34 21.78
N SER A 150 7.04 -13.09 23.02
CA SER A 150 6.96 -14.14 24.03
C SER A 150 5.93 -15.21 23.65
N ALA A 151 4.77 -14.80 23.17
CA ALA A 151 3.72 -15.71 22.73
C ALA A 151 4.16 -16.54 21.50
N LEU A 152 4.82 -15.90 20.53
CA LEU A 152 5.37 -16.58 19.36
C LEU A 152 6.44 -17.60 19.76
N ASN A 153 7.35 -17.25 20.67
CA ASN A 153 8.35 -18.20 21.19
C ASN A 153 7.69 -19.39 21.91
N ALA A 154 6.62 -19.14 22.68
CA ALA A 154 5.87 -20.20 23.37
C ALA A 154 5.07 -21.10 22.41
N SER A 155 4.74 -20.61 21.23
CA SER A 155 4.03 -21.37 20.18
C SER A 155 4.94 -22.33 19.40
N VAL A 156 6.26 -22.34 19.63
CA VAL A 156 7.17 -23.26 18.95
C VAL A 156 6.97 -24.68 19.49
N CYS A 157 6.55 -25.57 18.63
CA CYS A 157 6.36 -26.99 18.96
C CYS A 157 7.68 -27.69 19.24
N THR A 158 7.79 -28.37 20.40
CA THR A 158 8.99 -29.19 20.75
C THR A 158 8.90 -30.59 20.21
N ARG A 159 7.71 -31.04 19.83
CA ARG A 159 7.41 -32.38 19.23
C ARG A 159 6.10 -32.29 18.46
N ALA A 160 5.84 -33.28 17.62
CA ALA A 160 4.53 -33.45 17.01
C ALA A 160 3.44 -33.73 18.07
N SER A 161 2.23 -33.16 17.89
CA SER A 161 1.03 -33.58 18.62
C SER A 161 0.60 -35.00 18.19
N ALA A 162 -0.19 -35.69 19.03
CA ALA A 162 -0.59 -37.06 18.76
C ALA A 162 -1.35 -37.25 17.44
N ASP A 163 -2.14 -36.26 17.07
CA ASP A 163 -2.92 -36.18 15.82
C ASP A 163 -2.18 -35.39 14.70
N GLY A 164 -1.04 -34.79 15.03
CA GLY A 164 -0.29 -33.92 14.09
C GLY A 164 -1.02 -32.63 13.71
N ALA A 165 -2.17 -32.33 14.31
CA ALA A 165 -2.98 -31.18 13.90
C ALA A 165 -2.45 -29.86 14.47
N ALA A 166 -2.34 -29.74 15.79
CA ALA A 166 -1.88 -28.51 16.43
C ALA A 166 -0.37 -28.29 16.27
N CYS A 167 0.42 -29.39 16.37
CA CYS A 167 1.87 -29.36 16.20
C CYS A 167 2.27 -30.44 15.16
N PRO A 168 2.44 -30.10 13.90
CA PRO A 168 2.83 -31.05 12.85
C PRO A 168 4.20 -31.71 13.07
N ALA A 169 5.16 -30.95 13.61
CA ALA A 169 6.51 -31.43 13.88
C ALA A 169 7.21 -30.55 14.94
N ALA A 170 8.35 -31.05 15.46
CA ALA A 170 9.25 -30.18 16.22
C ALA A 170 9.75 -29.01 15.33
N GLY A 171 9.71 -27.80 15.85
CA GLY A 171 10.07 -26.58 15.13
C GLY A 171 8.94 -25.96 14.29
N SER A 172 7.78 -26.64 14.11
CA SER A 172 6.60 -25.95 13.60
C SER A 172 6.05 -24.99 14.64
N TYR A 173 5.28 -24.01 14.21
CA TYR A 173 4.49 -23.21 15.15
C TYR A 173 3.15 -23.90 15.44
N LEU A 174 2.61 -23.63 16.61
CA LEU A 174 1.31 -24.14 17.05
C LEU A 174 0.22 -23.66 16.06
N ASN A 175 -0.63 -24.59 15.66
CA ASN A 175 -1.73 -24.38 14.71
C ASN A 175 -1.30 -23.78 13.34
N ALA A 176 -0.03 -23.94 12.96
CA ALA A 176 0.46 -23.54 11.65
C ALA A 176 -0.01 -24.55 10.59
N ALA A 177 -1.02 -24.19 9.81
CA ALA A 177 -1.58 -25.03 8.76
C ALA A 177 -0.95 -24.78 7.38
N SER A 178 -0.23 -23.69 7.22
CA SER A 178 0.39 -23.28 5.96
C SER A 178 1.87 -22.94 6.12
N LEU A 179 2.58 -22.95 4.99
CA LEU A 179 3.96 -22.50 4.98
C LEU A 179 4.08 -20.99 5.28
N PHE A 180 3.06 -20.19 4.96
CA PHE A 180 3.01 -18.80 5.35
C PHE A 180 3.09 -18.64 6.87
N ASP A 181 2.32 -19.43 7.63
CA ASP A 181 2.33 -19.38 9.08
C ASP A 181 3.74 -19.64 9.63
N GLN A 182 4.42 -20.64 9.07
CA GLN A 182 5.79 -20.98 9.47
C GLN A 182 6.78 -19.86 9.11
N ALA A 183 6.71 -19.35 7.89
CA ALA A 183 7.66 -18.36 7.40
C ALA A 183 7.49 -16.99 8.08
N LEU A 184 6.25 -16.51 8.28
CA LEU A 184 5.98 -15.25 8.96
C LEU A 184 6.43 -15.28 10.42
N GLY A 185 6.22 -16.41 11.12
CA GLY A 185 6.75 -16.58 12.48
C GLY A 185 8.28 -16.53 12.53
N VAL A 186 8.96 -17.17 11.57
CA VAL A 186 10.43 -17.10 11.46
C VAL A 186 10.91 -15.69 11.18
N ILE A 187 10.26 -14.96 10.26
CA ILE A 187 10.60 -13.55 9.97
C ILE A 187 10.49 -12.71 11.24
N ALA A 188 9.35 -12.79 11.95
CA ALA A 188 9.11 -12.00 13.15
C ALA A 188 10.14 -12.34 14.26
N GLN A 189 10.43 -13.62 14.52
CA GLN A 189 11.46 -13.97 15.51
C GLN A 189 12.84 -13.41 15.14
N LEU A 190 13.24 -13.51 13.87
CA LEU A 190 14.55 -13.04 13.43
C LEU A 190 14.65 -11.51 13.47
N ARG A 191 13.60 -10.79 13.08
CA ARG A 191 13.54 -9.32 13.17
C ARG A 191 13.59 -8.86 14.64
N ALA A 192 12.93 -9.58 15.55
CA ALA A 192 13.01 -9.32 17.00
C ALA A 192 14.35 -9.73 17.65
N GLY A 193 15.33 -10.22 16.88
CA GLY A 193 16.64 -10.66 17.37
C GLY A 193 16.61 -12.01 18.10
N GLN A 194 15.58 -12.83 17.92
CA GLN A 194 15.38 -14.10 18.62
C GLN A 194 16.06 -15.30 17.90
N VAL A 195 17.29 -15.12 17.42
CA VAL A 195 18.00 -16.11 16.59
C VAL A 195 18.07 -17.51 17.26
N GLY A 196 18.28 -17.55 18.59
CA GLY A 196 18.33 -18.81 19.33
C GLY A 196 16.99 -19.55 19.37
N GLN A 197 15.89 -18.82 19.59
CA GLN A 197 14.54 -19.36 19.62
C GLN A 197 14.05 -19.73 18.21
N ALA A 198 14.50 -19.01 17.20
CA ALA A 198 14.19 -19.29 15.81
C ALA A 198 14.93 -20.51 15.23
N ALA A 199 15.94 -21.06 15.91
CA ALA A 199 16.78 -22.13 15.35
C ALA A 199 15.97 -23.39 14.97
N ALA A 200 15.06 -23.86 15.83
CA ALA A 200 14.19 -24.99 15.49
C ALA A 200 13.16 -24.68 14.41
N PRO A 201 12.43 -23.52 14.44
CA PRO A 201 11.59 -23.08 13.34
C PRO A 201 12.30 -22.95 11.99
N ILE A 202 13.53 -22.42 11.96
CA ILE A 202 14.35 -22.33 10.74
C ILE A 202 14.66 -23.75 10.22
N ALA A 203 15.17 -24.64 11.09
CA ALA A 203 15.49 -25.99 10.68
C ALA A 203 14.27 -26.77 10.14
N TYR A 204 13.10 -26.54 10.72
CA TYR A 204 11.85 -27.10 10.20
C TYR A 204 11.50 -26.50 8.83
N LEU A 205 11.54 -25.16 8.68
CA LEU A 205 11.29 -24.50 7.40
C LEU A 205 12.24 -25.01 6.30
N GLU A 206 13.55 -25.09 6.56
CA GLU A 206 14.55 -25.64 5.64
C GLU A 206 14.23 -27.11 5.24
N SER A 207 13.67 -27.90 6.18
CA SER A 207 13.31 -29.29 5.91
C SER A 207 12.16 -29.48 4.94
N LEU A 208 11.33 -28.44 4.76
CA LEU A 208 10.19 -28.43 3.85
C LEU A 208 10.58 -28.09 2.41
N GLN A 209 11.82 -27.62 2.17
CA GLN A 209 12.27 -27.32 0.82
C GLN A 209 12.43 -28.60 -0.01
N ARG A 210 11.83 -28.59 -1.17
CA ARG A 210 11.94 -29.69 -2.14
C ARG A 210 13.27 -29.64 -2.89
N LYS A 211 13.69 -30.77 -3.45
CA LYS A 211 14.91 -30.84 -4.30
C LYS A 211 14.90 -29.86 -5.47
N SER A 212 13.73 -29.45 -5.94
CA SER A 212 13.58 -28.42 -6.97
C SER A 212 13.91 -27.00 -6.50
N GLY A 213 14.00 -26.75 -5.21
CA GLY A 213 14.10 -25.43 -4.58
C GLY A 213 12.75 -24.84 -4.16
N SER A 214 11.63 -25.44 -4.54
CA SER A 214 10.29 -24.97 -4.18
C SER A 214 9.87 -25.41 -2.78
N PHE A 215 8.81 -24.77 -2.29
CA PHE A 215 8.15 -25.16 -1.05
C PHE A 215 6.70 -25.61 -1.29
N PRO A 216 6.10 -26.44 -0.41
CA PRO A 216 4.68 -26.78 -0.45
C PRO A 216 3.84 -25.65 0.14
N SER A 217 2.54 -25.59 -0.15
CA SER A 217 1.63 -24.59 0.43
C SER A 217 1.18 -24.92 1.85
N LEU A 218 1.04 -26.21 2.18
CA LEU A 218 0.44 -26.67 3.42
C LEU A 218 1.46 -27.34 4.35
N ILE A 219 1.15 -27.33 5.65
CA ILE A 219 1.84 -28.03 6.71
C ILE A 219 0.81 -28.92 7.44
N PRO A 220 1.02 -30.24 7.57
CA PRO A 220 2.12 -31.06 7.02
C PRO A 220 2.23 -30.94 5.50
N PRO A 221 3.45 -31.14 4.93
CA PRO A 221 3.67 -30.88 3.51
C PRO A 221 2.77 -31.74 2.62
N SER A 222 1.88 -31.10 1.91
CA SER A 222 0.99 -31.70 0.93
C SER A 222 0.85 -30.78 -0.29
N GLY A 223 0.28 -31.31 -1.35
CA GLY A 223 0.11 -30.54 -2.60
C GLY A 223 1.38 -30.39 -3.43
N GLY A 224 1.29 -29.58 -4.48
CA GLY A 224 2.36 -29.27 -5.42
C GLY A 224 3.35 -28.23 -4.91
N PRO A 225 4.36 -27.89 -5.74
CA PRO A 225 5.19 -26.72 -5.51
C PRO A 225 4.37 -25.45 -5.69
N ASP A 226 4.59 -24.46 -4.82
CA ASP A 226 3.78 -23.25 -4.73
C ASP A 226 4.65 -21.99 -4.80
N VAL A 227 4.23 -21.01 -5.60
CA VAL A 227 4.99 -19.77 -5.83
C VAL A 227 4.98 -18.90 -4.57
N ASP A 228 3.81 -18.68 -3.98
CA ASP A 228 3.61 -17.78 -2.86
C ASP A 228 4.39 -18.28 -1.64
N SER A 229 4.25 -19.56 -1.34
CA SER A 229 4.96 -20.23 -0.24
C SER A 229 6.47 -20.22 -0.44
N THR A 230 6.94 -20.43 -1.68
CA THR A 230 8.37 -20.36 -1.97
C THR A 230 8.89 -18.94 -1.78
N ALA A 231 8.13 -17.92 -2.21
CA ALA A 231 8.53 -16.53 -2.07
C ALA A 231 8.65 -16.12 -0.59
N VAL A 232 7.64 -16.43 0.25
CA VAL A 232 7.68 -16.05 1.67
C VAL A 232 8.73 -16.85 2.45
N ALA A 233 8.94 -18.13 2.13
CA ALA A 233 10.01 -18.94 2.72
C ALA A 233 11.39 -18.35 2.43
N MET A 234 11.62 -17.86 1.21
CA MET A 234 12.88 -17.23 0.86
C MET A 234 13.10 -15.90 1.61
N MET A 235 12.05 -15.10 1.80
CA MET A 235 12.15 -13.89 2.62
C MET A 235 12.51 -14.21 4.07
N ALA A 236 12.01 -15.32 4.62
CA ALA A 236 12.36 -15.81 5.95
C ALA A 236 13.80 -16.32 6.02
N LEU A 237 14.19 -17.21 5.12
CA LEU A 237 15.52 -17.82 5.10
C LEU A 237 16.63 -16.82 4.75
N ALA A 238 16.31 -15.73 4.05
CA ALA A 238 17.28 -14.66 3.81
C ALA A 238 17.73 -13.92 5.08
N LEU A 239 16.94 -13.99 6.16
CA LEU A 239 17.30 -13.46 7.48
C LEU A 239 18.02 -14.49 8.34
N ALA A 240 17.91 -15.78 8.00
CA ALA A 240 18.45 -16.86 8.79
C ALA A 240 19.98 -16.95 8.64
N PRO A 241 20.73 -17.23 9.73
CA PRO A 241 22.16 -17.39 9.65
C PRO A 241 22.55 -18.75 9.01
N GLY A 242 23.70 -18.76 8.37
CA GLY A 242 24.34 -20.00 7.93
C GLY A 242 24.29 -20.27 6.43
N ALA A 243 25.20 -21.14 5.99
CA ALA A 243 25.37 -21.47 4.58
C ALA A 243 24.20 -22.27 3.97
N ARG A 244 23.48 -23.03 4.80
CA ARG A 244 22.32 -23.80 4.36
C ARG A 244 21.18 -22.88 3.96
N ALA A 245 20.77 -21.96 4.83
CA ALA A 245 19.73 -20.99 4.51
C ALA A 245 20.07 -20.19 3.24
N ALA A 246 21.32 -19.77 3.09
CA ALA A 246 21.77 -19.07 1.88
C ALA A 246 21.69 -19.95 0.60
N ALA A 247 21.99 -21.25 0.72
CA ALA A 247 21.85 -22.20 -0.39
C ALA A 247 20.38 -22.45 -0.75
N ASP A 248 19.52 -22.55 0.27
CA ASP A 248 18.09 -22.76 0.12
C ASP A 248 17.42 -21.55 -0.54
N VAL A 249 17.79 -20.30 -0.15
CA VAL A 249 17.39 -19.07 -0.83
C VAL A 249 17.82 -19.11 -2.30
N ALA A 250 19.08 -19.45 -2.59
CA ALA A 250 19.55 -19.50 -3.96
C ALA A 250 18.85 -20.59 -4.81
N ALA A 251 18.42 -21.69 -4.21
CA ALA A 251 17.63 -22.73 -4.88
C ALA A 251 16.20 -22.25 -5.17
N GLY A 252 15.56 -21.59 -4.19
CA GLY A 252 14.24 -20.99 -4.31
C GLY A 252 14.19 -19.91 -5.39
N ASP A 253 15.17 -19.00 -5.42
CA ASP A 253 15.31 -17.96 -6.46
C ASP A 253 15.32 -18.54 -7.87
N ARG A 254 16.16 -19.57 -8.09
CA ARG A 254 16.23 -20.23 -9.40
C ARG A 254 14.89 -20.88 -9.77
N TRP A 255 14.24 -21.50 -8.79
CA TRP A 255 12.94 -22.12 -9.03
C TRP A 255 11.88 -21.04 -9.34
N LEU A 256 11.73 -19.99 -8.53
CA LEU A 256 10.82 -18.87 -8.83
C LEU A 256 11.10 -18.30 -10.21
N ALA A 257 12.35 -17.98 -10.52
CA ALA A 257 12.70 -17.45 -11.83
C ALA A 257 12.29 -18.37 -12.99
N SER A 258 12.30 -19.69 -12.78
CA SER A 258 11.85 -20.68 -13.78
C SER A 258 10.33 -20.74 -13.94
N ARG A 259 9.56 -20.20 -12.96
CA ARG A 259 8.09 -20.24 -12.96
C ARG A 259 7.46 -19.03 -13.64
N GLN A 260 8.25 -17.99 -13.92
CA GLN A 260 7.72 -16.80 -14.58
C GLN A 260 7.25 -17.11 -16.00
N GLU A 261 6.02 -16.77 -16.28
CA GLU A 261 5.37 -16.95 -17.58
C GLU A 261 5.83 -15.89 -18.61
N ARG A 262 5.53 -16.13 -19.88
CA ARG A 262 5.97 -15.24 -20.99
C ARG A 262 5.43 -13.82 -20.88
N ASN A 263 4.28 -13.63 -20.28
CA ASN A 263 3.66 -12.33 -20.06
C ASN A 263 4.26 -11.56 -18.86
N GLY A 264 5.17 -12.20 -18.10
CA GLY A 264 5.84 -11.65 -16.92
C GLY A 264 5.19 -12.02 -15.59
N GLY A 265 3.96 -12.56 -15.60
CA GLY A 265 3.25 -13.01 -14.40
C GLY A 265 3.80 -14.32 -13.83
N PHE A 266 3.37 -14.64 -12.62
CA PHE A 266 3.66 -15.92 -11.96
C PHE A 266 2.36 -16.70 -11.75
N PRO A 267 2.40 -18.04 -11.92
CA PRO A 267 1.18 -18.85 -11.79
C PRO A 267 0.71 -18.91 -10.34
N GLY A 268 -0.60 -18.77 -10.17
CA GLY A 268 -1.33 -19.16 -8.96
C GLY A 268 -1.93 -20.55 -9.10
N THR A 269 -3.12 -20.77 -8.52
CA THR A 269 -3.84 -22.04 -8.58
C THR A 269 -4.50 -22.32 -9.95
N GLY A 270 -4.51 -21.39 -10.86
CA GLY A 270 -5.16 -21.54 -12.18
C GLY A 270 -4.48 -20.75 -13.28
N ALA A 271 -4.53 -19.45 -13.22
CA ALA A 271 -3.92 -18.53 -14.18
C ALA A 271 -2.76 -17.76 -13.52
N GLU A 272 -2.13 -16.86 -14.27
CA GLU A 272 -1.13 -15.94 -13.72
C GLU A 272 -1.79 -15.00 -12.71
N SER A 273 -1.40 -15.18 -11.45
CA SER A 273 -1.97 -14.51 -10.29
C SER A 273 -1.23 -13.21 -10.01
N VAL A 274 -1.99 -12.17 -9.73
CA VAL A 274 -1.47 -10.89 -9.27
C VAL A 274 -0.82 -11.03 -7.89
N ASN A 275 -1.43 -11.81 -6.97
CA ASN A 275 -0.87 -12.11 -5.66
C ASN A 275 0.51 -12.78 -5.79
N SER A 276 0.56 -13.89 -6.52
CA SER A 276 1.78 -14.67 -6.70
C SER A 276 2.88 -13.84 -7.38
N THR A 277 2.50 -12.97 -8.31
CA THR A 277 3.45 -12.07 -8.97
C THR A 277 4.00 -11.03 -7.99
N GLY A 278 3.17 -10.44 -7.12
CA GLY A 278 3.60 -9.50 -6.10
C GLY A 278 4.60 -10.14 -5.12
N LEU A 279 4.27 -11.31 -4.58
CA LEU A 279 5.16 -12.04 -3.67
C LEU A 279 6.47 -12.49 -4.34
N ALA A 280 6.40 -12.94 -5.59
CA ALA A 280 7.60 -13.30 -6.35
C ALA A 280 8.55 -12.11 -6.56
N ILE A 281 8.02 -10.90 -6.82
CA ILE A 281 8.84 -9.67 -6.86
C ILE A 281 9.55 -9.45 -5.53
N GLN A 282 8.84 -9.50 -4.40
CA GLN A 282 9.42 -9.30 -3.07
C GLN A 282 10.55 -10.29 -2.77
N ALA A 283 10.41 -11.55 -3.18
CA ALA A 283 11.44 -12.55 -3.01
C ALA A 283 12.64 -12.31 -3.94
N LEU A 284 12.40 -12.07 -5.23
CA LEU A 284 13.46 -11.86 -6.22
C LEU A 284 14.26 -10.58 -5.97
N THR A 285 13.69 -9.58 -5.27
CA THR A 285 14.40 -8.36 -4.86
C THR A 285 15.50 -8.62 -3.83
N LEU A 286 15.49 -9.76 -3.13
CA LEU A 286 16.61 -10.19 -2.27
C LEU A 286 17.93 -10.30 -3.07
N ARG A 287 17.83 -10.52 -4.38
CA ARG A 287 18.96 -10.57 -5.31
C ARG A 287 18.65 -9.76 -6.58
N ALA A 288 18.19 -8.52 -6.40
CA ALA A 288 17.68 -7.64 -7.45
C ALA A 288 18.60 -7.55 -8.69
N ASP A 289 19.92 -7.48 -8.49
CA ASP A 289 20.87 -7.38 -9.62
C ASP A 289 20.84 -8.62 -10.51
N ALA A 290 20.67 -9.81 -9.94
CA ALA A 290 20.62 -11.07 -10.69
C ALA A 290 19.29 -11.26 -11.42
N TYR A 291 18.20 -10.68 -10.90
CA TYR A 291 16.83 -10.91 -11.41
C TYR A 291 16.14 -9.66 -11.94
N ARG A 292 16.88 -8.57 -12.17
CA ARG A 292 16.34 -7.27 -12.64
C ARG A 292 15.39 -7.39 -13.82
N ALA A 293 15.76 -8.17 -14.83
CA ALA A 293 14.91 -8.34 -16.02
C ALA A 293 13.60 -9.08 -15.70
N ARG A 294 13.62 -10.03 -14.77
CA ARG A 294 12.42 -10.76 -14.34
C ARG A 294 11.51 -9.90 -13.47
N ILE A 295 12.08 -9.12 -12.56
CA ILE A 295 11.34 -8.14 -11.76
C ILE A 295 10.67 -7.13 -12.70
N GLY A 296 11.38 -6.53 -13.64
CA GLY A 296 10.80 -5.60 -14.61
C GLY A 296 9.71 -6.21 -15.51
N ALA A 297 9.80 -7.51 -15.84
CA ALA A 297 8.73 -8.21 -16.56
C ALA A 297 7.49 -8.44 -15.65
N ALA A 298 7.69 -8.75 -14.37
CA ALA A 298 6.63 -8.89 -13.39
C ALA A 298 5.92 -7.55 -13.13
N ASP A 299 6.67 -6.46 -12.99
CA ASP A 299 6.11 -5.11 -12.89
C ASP A 299 5.26 -4.74 -14.11
N ALA A 300 5.74 -5.08 -15.31
CA ALA A 300 4.99 -4.84 -16.53
C ALA A 300 3.70 -5.69 -16.62
N PHE A 301 3.70 -6.89 -16.05
CA PHE A 301 2.49 -7.70 -15.89
C PHE A 301 1.53 -7.02 -14.90
N LEU A 302 1.98 -6.65 -13.71
CA LEU A 302 1.15 -5.97 -12.70
C LEU A 302 0.55 -4.67 -13.26
N ALA A 303 1.33 -3.87 -14.00
CA ALA A 303 0.84 -2.65 -14.63
C ALA A 303 -0.33 -2.88 -15.60
N LYS A 304 -0.36 -4.02 -16.29
CA LYS A 304 -1.49 -4.42 -17.15
C LYS A 304 -2.71 -4.89 -16.38
N GLN A 305 -2.51 -5.38 -15.15
CA GLN A 305 -3.59 -5.83 -14.28
C GLN A 305 -4.16 -4.69 -13.43
N GLN A 306 -3.55 -3.51 -13.45
CA GLN A 306 -4.03 -2.36 -12.70
C GLN A 306 -5.21 -1.67 -13.41
N ASN A 307 -6.31 -1.52 -12.71
CA ASN A 307 -7.52 -0.86 -13.17
C ASN A 307 -7.40 0.67 -13.06
N ARG A 308 -8.31 1.39 -13.72
CA ARG A 308 -8.36 2.87 -13.68
C ARG A 308 -8.58 3.43 -12.28
N ASN A 309 -9.23 2.69 -11.39
CA ASN A 309 -9.45 3.07 -9.99
C ASN A 309 -8.22 2.79 -9.09
N GLY A 310 -7.12 2.30 -9.64
CA GLY A 310 -5.90 1.97 -8.92
C GLY A 310 -5.81 0.54 -8.40
N GLY A 311 -6.94 -0.15 -8.22
CA GLY A 311 -6.97 -1.55 -7.78
C GLY A 311 -6.53 -2.52 -8.87
N PHE A 312 -6.17 -3.73 -8.47
CA PHE A 312 -5.66 -4.77 -9.38
C PHE A 312 -6.66 -5.89 -9.57
N ASN A 313 -6.68 -6.49 -10.74
CA ASN A 313 -7.38 -7.75 -11.01
C ASN A 313 -6.84 -8.87 -10.11
N ALA A 314 -7.63 -9.92 -9.87
CA ALA A 314 -7.13 -11.10 -9.15
C ALA A 314 -6.10 -11.87 -9.99
N ASP A 315 -6.39 -12.03 -11.26
CA ASP A 315 -5.55 -12.70 -12.26
C ASP A 315 -5.79 -12.11 -13.67
N ALA A 316 -5.03 -12.60 -14.65
CA ALA A 316 -5.11 -12.11 -16.02
C ALA A 316 -6.44 -12.41 -16.73
N GLY A 317 -7.23 -13.36 -16.23
CA GLY A 317 -8.51 -13.78 -16.82
C GLY A 317 -9.74 -13.17 -16.14
N GLN A 318 -9.59 -12.47 -15.02
CA GLN A 318 -10.70 -11.95 -14.24
C GLN A 318 -10.61 -10.41 -14.12
N PRO A 319 -11.26 -9.67 -15.02
CA PRO A 319 -11.26 -8.22 -14.97
C PRO A 319 -12.07 -7.71 -13.76
N GLY A 320 -11.59 -6.68 -13.13
CA GLY A 320 -12.19 -6.02 -11.98
C GLY A 320 -11.25 -5.98 -10.79
N ALA A 321 -11.27 -4.87 -10.06
CA ALA A 321 -10.40 -4.68 -8.91
C ALA A 321 -10.75 -5.66 -7.79
N ASN A 322 -9.77 -6.40 -7.31
CA ASN A 322 -9.85 -7.31 -6.19
C ASN A 322 -9.00 -6.76 -5.03
N LEU A 323 -9.59 -6.60 -3.86
CA LEU A 323 -8.92 -5.96 -2.73
C LEU A 323 -7.70 -6.78 -2.24
N ARG A 324 -7.84 -8.09 -2.06
CA ARG A 324 -6.76 -8.97 -1.62
C ARG A 324 -5.60 -8.99 -2.63
N ALA A 325 -5.90 -9.08 -3.93
CA ALA A 325 -4.88 -8.98 -4.97
C ALA A 325 -4.19 -7.62 -4.96
N SER A 326 -4.94 -6.55 -4.70
CA SER A 326 -4.39 -5.19 -4.66
C SER A 326 -3.42 -4.98 -3.49
N THR A 327 -3.68 -5.54 -2.29
CA THR A 327 -2.73 -5.45 -1.17
C THR A 327 -1.40 -6.13 -1.52
N GLN A 328 -1.46 -7.31 -2.12
CA GLN A 328 -0.25 -8.06 -2.51
C GLN A 328 0.49 -7.39 -3.68
N ALA A 329 -0.24 -6.88 -4.69
CA ALA A 329 0.35 -6.20 -5.84
C ALA A 329 1.05 -4.90 -5.45
N VAL A 330 0.43 -4.07 -4.60
CA VAL A 330 1.00 -2.80 -4.13
C VAL A 330 2.28 -3.08 -3.32
N GLY A 331 2.22 -3.99 -2.33
CA GLY A 331 3.39 -4.39 -1.55
C GLY A 331 4.50 -5.00 -2.39
N GLY A 332 4.14 -5.85 -3.36
CA GLY A 332 5.08 -6.48 -4.29
C GLY A 332 5.78 -5.50 -5.20
N ALA A 333 5.03 -4.65 -5.89
CA ALA A 333 5.56 -3.66 -6.82
C ALA A 333 6.37 -2.54 -6.13
N ALA A 334 6.18 -2.33 -4.82
CA ALA A 334 7.07 -1.49 -4.02
C ALA A 334 8.49 -2.08 -3.88
N GLY A 335 8.66 -3.36 -4.22
CA GLY A 335 9.98 -4.00 -4.33
C GLY A 335 10.71 -4.17 -3.01
N THR A 336 9.98 -4.30 -1.89
CA THR A 336 10.58 -4.44 -0.55
C THR A 336 10.17 -5.76 0.09
N SER A 337 11.15 -6.55 0.51
CA SER A 337 10.92 -7.82 1.22
C SER A 337 10.40 -7.57 2.64
N PHE A 338 9.54 -8.45 3.15
CA PHE A 338 9.08 -8.44 4.55
C PHE A 338 10.23 -8.46 5.57
N GLY A 339 11.36 -9.05 5.22
CA GLY A 339 12.54 -9.06 6.06
C GLY A 339 13.20 -7.68 6.25
N THR A 340 13.06 -6.78 5.29
CA THR A 340 13.74 -5.49 5.25
C THR A 340 12.81 -4.28 5.27
N LEU A 341 11.51 -4.50 5.07
CA LEU A 341 10.51 -3.44 5.11
C LEU A 341 10.52 -2.75 6.49
N ARG A 342 10.59 -1.41 6.48
CA ARG A 342 10.54 -0.57 7.68
C ARG A 342 9.93 0.79 7.36
N VAL A 343 9.09 1.26 8.24
CA VAL A 343 8.59 2.63 8.26
C VAL A 343 8.56 3.12 9.71
N ASP A 344 9.06 4.32 9.98
CA ASP A 344 9.00 4.91 11.31
C ASP A 344 7.68 5.69 11.46
N LEU A 345 6.74 5.11 12.19
CA LEU A 345 5.50 5.79 12.60
C LEU A 345 5.60 6.44 13.98
N SER A 346 6.70 6.27 14.72
CA SER A 346 6.86 6.82 16.07
C SER A 346 7.07 8.34 16.04
N SER A 347 7.68 8.83 14.98
CA SER A 347 7.74 10.27 14.74
C SER A 347 6.33 10.78 14.44
N PRO A 348 5.85 11.90 15.07
CA PRO A 348 4.72 12.62 14.51
C PRO A 348 5.03 12.81 13.03
N PRO A 349 4.03 12.75 12.11
CA PRO A 349 4.31 12.83 10.69
C PRO A 349 5.25 14.02 10.48
N THR A 350 6.55 13.74 10.48
CA THR A 350 7.51 14.65 9.89
C THR A 350 6.95 14.75 8.50
N PRO A 351 6.58 15.95 8.02
CA PRO A 351 6.25 16.09 6.62
C PRO A 351 7.41 15.41 5.93
N THR A 352 7.13 14.23 5.35
CA THR A 352 8.13 13.42 4.63
C THR A 352 8.96 14.44 3.87
N PRO A 353 10.29 14.44 3.90
CA PRO A 353 11.05 15.15 2.92
C PRO A 353 10.69 14.45 1.61
N GLU A 354 9.52 14.82 1.07
CA GLU A 354 9.12 14.48 -0.27
C GLU A 354 10.33 14.74 -1.13
N GLY A 355 10.73 13.71 -1.84
CA GLY A 355 11.85 13.80 -2.75
C GLY A 355 11.69 15.09 -3.53
N ARG A 356 12.52 16.06 -3.24
CA ARG A 356 12.75 17.35 -3.87
C ARG A 356 11.96 17.55 -5.17
N SER A 357 10.66 17.77 -5.04
CA SER A 357 9.89 18.54 -5.99
C SER A 357 9.53 19.81 -5.25
N GLY A 358 10.44 20.76 -5.23
CA GLY A 358 10.05 22.14 -5.05
C GLY A 358 8.89 22.39 -6.00
N SER A 359 7.96 23.29 -5.68
CA SER A 359 6.96 23.71 -6.64
C SER A 359 7.69 23.97 -7.96
N SER A 360 7.21 23.37 -9.03
CA SER A 360 7.79 23.62 -10.36
C SER A 360 7.77 25.13 -10.59
N PRO A 361 8.74 25.71 -11.29
CA PRO A 361 8.69 27.13 -11.62
C PRO A 361 7.37 27.42 -12.33
N LEU A 362 6.72 28.54 -12.02
CA LEU A 362 5.42 28.88 -12.61
C LEU A 362 5.38 28.81 -14.13
N SER A 363 6.54 29.01 -14.78
CA SER A 363 6.72 28.83 -16.22
C SER A 363 6.50 27.40 -16.72
N ALA A 364 6.53 26.39 -15.84
CA ALA A 364 6.23 25.00 -16.19
C ALA A 364 4.72 24.74 -16.30
N CYS A 365 3.89 25.60 -15.71
CA CYS A 365 2.44 25.53 -15.84
C CYS A 365 1.96 26.49 -16.93
N THR A 366 1.66 25.93 -18.09
CA THR A 366 1.12 26.63 -19.26
C THR A 366 -0.33 26.25 -19.49
N ALA A 367 -0.91 26.70 -20.60
CA ALA A 367 -2.26 26.30 -20.99
C ALA A 367 -2.40 24.77 -21.26
N THR A 368 -1.28 24.07 -21.47
CA THR A 368 -1.26 22.66 -21.87
C THR A 368 -0.31 21.80 -21.03
N THR A 369 0.43 22.38 -20.09
CA THR A 369 1.39 21.65 -19.23
C THR A 369 1.22 22.05 -17.79
N GLY A 370 1.47 21.12 -16.86
CA GLY A 370 1.37 21.34 -15.42
C GLY A 370 -0.03 21.78 -14.97
N VAL A 371 -0.19 22.00 -13.70
CA VAL A 371 -1.45 22.43 -13.08
C VAL A 371 -1.16 23.54 -12.09
N LEU A 372 -1.86 24.66 -12.21
CA LEU A 372 -1.78 25.74 -11.23
C LEU A 372 -2.61 25.41 -10.00
N LEU A 373 -2.03 25.61 -8.83
CA LEU A 373 -2.71 25.57 -7.54
C LEU A 373 -2.77 26.99 -6.97
N ALA A 374 -3.93 27.40 -6.49
CA ALA A 374 -4.08 28.64 -5.73
C ALA A 374 -4.81 28.39 -4.40
N VAL A 375 -4.41 29.10 -3.35
CA VAL A 375 -5.01 29.06 -2.02
C VAL A 375 -5.23 30.48 -1.52
N ASP A 376 -6.46 30.79 -1.14
CA ASP A 376 -6.87 32.14 -0.69
C ASP A 376 -6.85 32.23 0.84
N PHE A 377 -5.88 32.93 1.41
CA PHE A 377 -5.79 33.24 2.85
C PHE A 377 -6.47 34.56 3.23
N GLY A 378 -7.24 35.17 2.32
CA GLY A 378 -7.96 36.43 2.52
C GLY A 378 -8.81 36.52 3.78
N PRO A 379 -9.55 35.45 4.20
CA PRO A 379 -10.31 35.43 5.45
C PRO A 379 -9.49 35.73 6.71
N TRP A 380 -8.19 35.50 6.68
CA TRP A 380 -7.25 35.81 7.78
C TRP A 380 -6.34 37.01 7.47
N GLY A 381 -6.72 37.85 6.51
CA GLY A 381 -5.93 39.02 6.07
C GLY A 381 -4.63 38.61 5.38
N GLY A 382 -4.58 37.39 4.84
CA GLY A 382 -3.45 36.86 4.09
C GLY A 382 -3.58 37.07 2.58
N PRO A 383 -2.53 36.73 1.81
CA PRO A 383 -2.54 36.82 0.36
C PRO A 383 -3.26 35.63 -0.28
N LEU A 384 -3.59 35.77 -1.57
CA LEU A 384 -3.82 34.66 -2.47
C LEU A 384 -2.45 34.16 -2.95
N LEU A 385 -2.14 32.91 -2.64
CA LEU A 385 -0.89 32.27 -3.07
C LEU A 385 -1.15 31.39 -4.30
N ARG A 386 -0.20 31.39 -5.24
CA ARG A 386 -0.24 30.57 -6.46
C ARG A 386 1.05 29.78 -6.60
N SER A 387 0.95 28.50 -6.93
CA SER A 387 2.07 27.61 -7.23
C SER A 387 1.81 26.76 -8.46
N CYS A 388 2.84 26.13 -8.98
CA CYS A 388 2.78 25.22 -10.11
C CYS A 388 3.20 23.82 -9.69
N ASP A 389 2.43 22.84 -10.12
CA ASP A 389 2.79 21.43 -10.06
C ASP A 389 2.87 20.89 -11.50
N SER A 390 4.03 20.39 -11.90
CA SER A 390 4.26 19.94 -13.27
C SER A 390 3.56 18.62 -13.62
N ALA A 391 3.20 17.80 -12.62
CA ALA A 391 2.61 16.48 -12.83
C ALA A 391 1.80 15.98 -11.61
N PRO A 392 0.78 16.71 -11.16
CA PRO A 392 -0.02 16.29 -10.01
C PRO A 392 -0.83 15.05 -10.33
N THR A 393 -0.93 14.13 -9.37
CA THR A 393 -1.79 12.94 -9.48
C THR A 393 -3.23 13.26 -9.11
N THR A 394 -3.44 14.08 -8.08
CA THR A 394 -4.76 14.54 -7.62
C THR A 394 -4.72 16.01 -7.18
N GLY A 395 -5.88 16.63 -7.04
CA GLY A 395 -6.00 17.96 -6.43
C GLY A 395 -5.53 18.01 -4.97
N TYR A 396 -5.64 16.90 -4.25
CA TYR A 396 -5.09 16.77 -2.89
C TYR A 396 -3.55 16.68 -2.90
N ALA A 397 -2.98 15.93 -3.85
CA ALA A 397 -1.53 15.80 -3.97
C ALA A 397 -0.84 17.16 -4.19
N GLN A 398 -1.49 18.09 -4.88
CA GLN A 398 -0.97 19.45 -5.06
C GLN A 398 -0.75 20.20 -3.73
N LEU A 399 -1.60 19.98 -2.72
CA LEU A 399 -1.49 20.60 -1.39
C LEU A 399 -0.42 19.95 -0.50
N ASN A 400 0.12 18.83 -0.91
CA ASN A 400 1.16 18.10 -0.17
C ASN A 400 2.51 18.14 -0.88
N GLN A 401 2.68 19.08 -1.80
CA GLN A 401 3.92 19.32 -2.53
C GLN A 401 4.40 20.77 -2.35
N GLY A 402 5.69 21.00 -2.60
CA GLY A 402 6.24 22.35 -2.69
C GLY A 402 6.20 23.19 -1.40
N GLY A 403 6.01 22.59 -0.25
CA GLY A 403 5.99 23.27 1.04
C GLY A 403 4.59 23.67 1.54
N TRP A 404 3.54 23.22 0.86
CA TRP A 404 2.17 23.22 1.37
C TRP A 404 2.04 22.17 2.48
N SER A 405 1.10 22.37 3.38
CA SER A 405 0.75 21.40 4.42
C SER A 405 -0.75 21.41 4.66
N THR A 406 -1.31 20.22 4.95
CA THR A 406 -2.74 20.07 5.25
C THR A 406 -2.94 19.33 6.56
N VAL A 407 -4.11 19.52 7.16
CA VAL A 407 -4.67 18.66 8.21
C VAL A 407 -6.06 18.26 7.75
N GLY A 408 -6.35 16.99 7.76
CA GLY A 408 -7.70 16.46 7.59
C GLY A 408 -8.51 16.51 8.87
N THR A 409 -9.72 15.96 8.86
CA THR A 409 -10.50 15.75 10.09
C THR A 409 -10.20 14.36 10.66
N GLU A 410 -10.33 14.21 11.97
CA GLU A 410 -10.28 12.86 12.59
C GLU A 410 -11.44 11.99 12.09
N HIS A 411 -12.62 12.61 11.86
CA HIS A 411 -13.81 11.91 11.40
C HIS A 411 -13.75 11.49 9.93
N ASP A 412 -13.29 12.37 9.01
CA ASP A 412 -13.34 12.10 7.55
C ASP A 412 -11.97 11.76 6.97
N GLY A 413 -10.93 11.78 7.81
CA GLY A 413 -9.55 11.50 7.40
C GLY A 413 -8.89 12.65 6.60
N PRO A 414 -7.67 12.41 6.08
CA PRO A 414 -6.85 13.45 5.45
C PRO A 414 -7.44 13.98 4.14
N GLY A 415 -8.29 13.20 3.47
CA GLY A 415 -8.92 13.60 2.21
C GLY A 415 -9.94 14.75 2.35
N PHE A 416 -10.48 14.97 3.56
CA PHE A 416 -11.27 16.15 3.87
C PHE A 416 -10.36 17.24 4.45
N VAL A 417 -9.88 18.13 3.61
CA VAL A 417 -8.95 19.18 4.01
C VAL A 417 -9.62 20.16 4.96
N CYS A 418 -9.19 20.14 6.22
CA CYS A 418 -9.72 20.96 7.30
C CYS A 418 -8.87 22.22 7.55
N ARG A 419 -7.53 22.10 7.45
CA ARG A 419 -6.60 23.24 7.56
C ARG A 419 -5.57 23.18 6.46
N ILE A 420 -5.18 24.37 5.96
CA ILE A 420 -4.11 24.52 4.96
C ILE A 420 -3.07 25.50 5.48
N GLY A 421 -1.79 25.18 5.29
CA GLY A 421 -0.66 26.05 5.55
C GLY A 421 0.35 26.05 4.39
N TYR A 422 1.25 27.02 4.41
CA TYR A 422 2.38 27.06 3.49
C TYR A 422 3.66 27.44 4.26
N ARG A 423 4.73 26.64 4.10
CA ARG A 423 6.00 26.79 4.83
C ARG A 423 6.60 28.22 4.73
N GLY A 424 6.50 28.84 3.58
CA GLY A 424 7.01 30.19 3.32
C GLY A 424 6.10 31.32 3.79
N TYR A 425 4.91 31.03 4.33
CA TYR A 425 3.97 32.01 4.81
C TYR A 425 3.70 31.83 6.30
N ARG A 426 3.94 32.89 7.09
CA ARG A 426 3.76 32.89 8.55
C ARG A 426 4.35 31.67 9.25
N HIS A 427 5.59 31.29 8.87
CA HIS A 427 6.31 30.14 9.42
C HIS A 427 5.58 28.78 9.32
N GLY A 428 4.77 28.59 8.29
CA GLY A 428 4.01 27.36 8.08
C GLY A 428 2.72 27.26 8.90
N ALA A 429 2.25 28.35 9.46
CA ALA A 429 0.98 28.38 10.19
C ALA A 429 -0.17 27.89 9.32
N GLN A 430 -0.97 26.99 9.85
CA GLN A 430 -2.14 26.44 9.17
C GLN A 430 -3.42 27.19 9.56
N TYR A 431 -4.33 27.31 8.60
CA TYR A 431 -5.59 28.04 8.75
C TYR A 431 -6.78 27.18 8.32
N PRO A 432 -7.93 27.28 9.06
CA PRO A 432 -8.07 27.91 10.37
C PRO A 432 -7.00 27.44 11.36
N THR A 433 -6.69 28.20 12.40
CA THR A 433 -5.75 27.73 13.43
C THR A 433 -6.35 26.55 14.20
N ALA A 434 -5.52 25.75 14.87
CA ALA A 434 -5.99 24.63 15.69
C ALA A 434 -6.99 25.05 16.79
N ALA A 435 -6.84 26.26 17.32
CA ALA A 435 -7.77 26.82 18.29
C ALA A 435 -9.11 27.23 17.67
N GLN A 436 -9.14 27.61 16.39
CA GLN A 436 -10.37 27.98 15.67
C GLN A 436 -11.11 26.75 15.15
N GLN A 437 -10.36 25.74 14.70
CA GLN A 437 -10.89 24.48 14.17
C GLN A 437 -9.97 23.32 14.56
N PRO A 438 -10.35 22.52 15.57
CA PRO A 438 -9.55 21.39 16.02
C PRO A 438 -9.49 20.22 15.02
N CYS A 439 -10.36 20.22 14.00
CA CYS A 439 -10.42 19.18 12.97
C CYS A 439 -10.80 17.78 13.49
N VAL A 440 -11.58 17.70 14.57
CA VAL A 440 -12.12 16.43 15.08
C VAL A 440 -13.31 15.98 14.24
N GLN A 441 -14.29 16.85 14.04
CA GLN A 441 -15.48 16.59 13.24
C GLN A 441 -15.43 17.30 11.90
N THR A 442 -16.26 16.83 10.95
CA THR A 442 -16.47 17.53 9.68
C THR A 442 -16.82 19.01 9.94
N PRO A 443 -16.07 19.97 9.38
CA PRO A 443 -16.40 21.38 9.50
C PRO A 443 -17.81 21.68 9.00
N PRO A 444 -18.51 22.68 9.58
CA PRO A 444 -19.85 23.04 9.14
C PRO A 444 -19.81 23.57 7.68
N ALA A 445 -20.89 23.38 6.95
CA ALA A 445 -21.02 23.83 5.56
C ALA A 445 -20.86 25.35 5.37
N SER A 446 -20.85 26.13 6.46
CA SER A 446 -20.61 27.57 6.46
C SER A 446 -19.15 27.98 6.63
N ALA A 447 -18.23 27.04 7.00
CA ALA A 447 -16.86 27.37 7.35
C ALA A 447 -15.91 26.19 7.09
N TYR A 448 -15.59 25.93 5.82
CA TYR A 448 -14.69 24.87 5.40
C TYR A 448 -13.87 25.34 4.17
N TRP A 449 -12.85 24.57 3.78
CA TRP A 449 -12.10 24.80 2.56
C TRP A 449 -12.86 24.21 1.36
N ALA A 450 -13.45 25.08 0.56
CA ALA A 450 -14.13 24.73 -0.69
C ALA A 450 -13.10 24.55 -1.81
N PHE A 451 -13.18 23.43 -2.52
CA PHE A 451 -12.30 23.09 -3.62
C PHE A 451 -12.97 23.37 -4.97
N TRP A 452 -12.28 24.14 -5.79
CA TRP A 452 -12.74 24.59 -7.09
C TRP A 452 -11.76 24.14 -8.17
N GLU A 453 -12.30 23.72 -9.30
CA GLU A 453 -11.57 23.20 -10.43
C GLU A 453 -11.93 23.92 -11.73
N ALA A 454 -10.94 24.09 -12.59
CA ALA A 454 -11.14 24.57 -13.96
C ALA A 454 -10.18 23.82 -14.88
N GLY A 455 -10.73 23.08 -15.84
CA GLY A 455 -9.97 22.33 -16.84
C GLY A 455 -9.18 23.26 -17.79
N PRO A 456 -8.37 22.69 -18.69
CA PRO A 456 -7.59 23.45 -19.65
C PRO A 456 -8.50 24.38 -20.48
N GLY A 457 -8.17 25.68 -20.53
CA GLY A 457 -8.92 26.69 -21.29
C GLY A 457 -10.26 27.11 -20.70
N GLN A 458 -10.76 26.48 -19.63
CA GLN A 458 -12.00 26.93 -18.98
C GLN A 458 -11.83 28.28 -18.31
N THR A 459 -12.83 29.14 -18.45
CA THR A 459 -12.85 30.50 -17.91
C THR A 459 -13.73 30.68 -16.68
N SER A 460 -14.52 29.65 -16.34
CA SER A 460 -15.38 29.59 -15.16
C SER A 460 -14.96 28.45 -14.24
N TRP A 461 -15.21 28.63 -12.93
CA TRP A 461 -14.98 27.60 -11.93
C TRP A 461 -16.11 26.59 -11.90
N THR A 462 -15.74 25.34 -11.64
CA THR A 462 -16.65 24.28 -11.23
C THR A 462 -16.38 23.96 -9.76
N TYR A 463 -17.40 23.96 -8.93
CA TYR A 463 -17.30 23.46 -7.56
C TYR A 463 -17.13 21.94 -7.61
N SER A 464 -16.06 21.40 -7.03
CA SER A 464 -15.76 19.97 -7.12
C SER A 464 -16.80 19.13 -6.38
N GLN A 465 -17.42 18.21 -7.10
CA GLN A 465 -18.36 17.22 -6.55
C GLN A 465 -17.66 15.97 -6.02
N HIS A 466 -16.38 15.81 -6.32
CA HIS A 466 -15.58 14.62 -5.97
C HIS A 466 -14.55 14.91 -4.88
N GLY A 467 -14.48 16.16 -4.42
CA GLY A 467 -13.40 16.60 -3.53
C GLY A 467 -12.02 16.54 -4.19
N ALA A 468 -11.01 17.05 -3.49
CA ALA A 468 -9.66 17.14 -4.05
C ALA A 468 -8.98 15.78 -4.23
N ALA A 469 -9.28 14.81 -3.38
CA ALA A 469 -8.70 13.48 -3.46
C ALA A 469 -9.21 12.68 -4.68
N GLY A 470 -10.46 12.93 -5.10
CA GLY A 470 -11.07 12.30 -6.28
C GLY A 470 -10.87 13.07 -7.59
N TYR A 471 -10.32 14.29 -7.54
CA TYR A 471 -10.07 15.09 -8.74
C TYR A 471 -8.69 14.82 -9.31
N HIS A 472 -8.63 14.42 -10.57
CA HIS A 472 -7.40 14.20 -11.35
C HIS A 472 -7.24 15.30 -12.39
N PRO A 473 -6.47 16.35 -12.09
CA PRO A 473 -6.34 17.49 -12.98
C PRO A 473 -5.61 17.14 -14.28
N ALA A 474 -6.19 17.52 -15.41
CA ALA A 474 -5.48 17.44 -16.69
C ALA A 474 -4.41 18.53 -16.79
N PRO A 475 -3.32 18.33 -17.54
CA PRO A 475 -2.33 19.39 -17.80
C PRO A 475 -2.99 20.66 -18.33
N GLY A 476 -2.62 21.83 -17.79
CA GLY A 476 -3.23 23.13 -18.10
C GLY A 476 -4.46 23.50 -17.25
N SER A 477 -4.87 22.62 -16.33
CA SER A 477 -5.93 22.89 -15.33
C SER A 477 -5.47 23.90 -14.27
N VAL A 478 -6.45 24.47 -13.56
CA VAL A 478 -6.23 25.32 -12.37
C VAL A 478 -7.10 24.81 -11.23
N SER A 479 -6.51 24.66 -10.06
CA SER A 479 -7.20 24.33 -8.80
C SER A 479 -7.17 25.53 -7.87
N LEU A 480 -8.27 25.77 -7.13
CA LEU A 480 -8.36 26.87 -6.18
C LEU A 480 -9.06 26.42 -4.89
N TRP A 481 -8.47 26.79 -3.77
CA TRP A 481 -9.03 26.59 -2.43
C TRP A 481 -9.48 27.94 -1.85
N VAL A 482 -10.76 28.02 -1.47
CA VAL A 482 -11.37 29.21 -0.84
C VAL A 482 -12.04 28.79 0.45
N PHE A 483 -11.76 29.48 1.55
CA PHE A 483 -12.39 29.19 2.83
C PHE A 483 -13.69 29.94 3.02
N GLY A 484 -14.73 29.24 3.48
CA GLY A 484 -16.05 29.82 3.77
C GLY A 484 -17.17 28.82 3.61
N GLY A 485 -18.38 29.29 3.33
CA GLY A 485 -19.54 28.45 3.06
C GLY A 485 -19.92 28.47 1.58
N THR A 486 -20.45 27.33 1.09
CA THR A 486 -21.06 27.25 -0.24
C THR A 486 -22.46 26.63 -0.17
N SER A 487 -23.32 26.95 -1.15
CA SER A 487 -24.50 26.12 -1.44
C SER A 487 -24.07 24.77 -2.00
N LEU A 488 -24.92 23.74 -1.95
CA LEU A 488 -24.64 22.39 -2.45
C LEU A 488 -24.17 22.35 -3.92
N GLY A 489 -24.57 23.34 -4.72
CA GLY A 489 -24.11 23.46 -6.12
C GLY A 489 -22.95 24.42 -6.33
N GLY A 490 -22.36 24.99 -5.27
CA GLY A 490 -21.27 25.97 -5.38
C GLY A 490 -21.69 27.34 -5.97
N THR A 491 -22.98 27.59 -6.13
CA THR A 491 -23.49 28.80 -6.83
C THR A 491 -23.63 30.05 -5.96
N ALA A 492 -23.59 29.87 -4.62
CA ALA A 492 -23.73 30.95 -3.66
C ALA A 492 -22.95 30.66 -2.38
N GLY A 493 -22.51 31.69 -1.66
CA GLY A 493 -21.80 31.59 -0.39
C GLY A 493 -20.51 32.41 -0.36
N SER A 494 -19.86 32.46 0.81
CA SER A 494 -18.63 33.23 1.03
C SER A 494 -17.37 32.54 0.47
N ALA A 495 -17.44 31.24 0.12
CA ALA A 495 -16.34 30.50 -0.51
C ALA A 495 -16.45 30.43 -2.04
N VAL A 496 -17.33 31.21 -2.66
CA VAL A 496 -17.35 31.35 -4.11
C VAL A 496 -16.15 32.19 -4.58
N PRO A 497 -15.35 31.70 -5.56
CA PRO A 497 -14.17 32.42 -6.03
C PRO A 497 -14.47 33.79 -6.58
N ALA A 498 -13.76 34.79 -6.11
CA ALA A 498 -13.85 36.17 -6.66
C ALA A 498 -12.85 36.42 -7.81
N ILE A 499 -11.91 35.50 -8.03
CA ILE A 499 -10.95 35.56 -9.14
C ILE A 499 -11.32 34.52 -10.19
N SER A 500 -11.19 34.84 -11.48
CA SER A 500 -11.44 33.85 -12.53
C SER A 500 -10.26 32.90 -12.75
N PRO A 501 -10.48 31.69 -13.30
CA PRO A 501 -9.37 30.79 -13.70
C PRO A 501 -8.41 31.49 -14.68
N GLN A 502 -8.92 32.26 -15.59
CA GLN A 502 -8.13 33.01 -16.59
C GLN A 502 -7.21 34.05 -15.90
N SER A 503 -7.72 34.76 -14.90
CA SER A 503 -6.90 35.72 -14.15
C SER A 503 -5.76 35.04 -13.40
N LEU A 504 -5.96 33.84 -12.87
CA LEU A 504 -4.88 33.05 -12.24
C LEU A 504 -3.83 32.60 -13.26
N ARG A 505 -4.24 32.22 -14.48
CA ARG A 505 -3.32 31.82 -15.55
C ARG A 505 -2.47 32.98 -16.05
N THR A 506 -3.05 34.18 -16.16
CA THR A 506 -2.41 35.35 -16.79
C THR A 506 -1.89 36.39 -15.80
N ALA A 507 -2.07 36.16 -14.48
CA ALA A 507 -1.55 37.09 -13.49
C ALA A 507 -0.03 37.23 -13.67
N ALA A 508 0.43 38.49 -13.66
CA ALA A 508 1.86 38.78 -13.68
C ALA A 508 2.57 38.06 -12.52
N ALA A 509 3.83 37.72 -12.72
CA ALA A 509 4.65 37.16 -11.66
C ALA A 509 4.62 38.08 -10.44
N GLY A 510 4.18 37.52 -9.31
CA GLY A 510 4.08 38.22 -8.05
C GLY A 510 5.39 38.17 -7.28
N THR A 511 5.38 38.59 -6.03
CA THR A 511 6.53 38.42 -5.14
C THR A 511 6.67 36.92 -4.80
N ALA A 512 7.77 36.29 -5.24
CA ALA A 512 8.07 34.89 -4.93
C ALA A 512 8.36 34.75 -3.44
N LEU A 513 7.73 33.75 -2.80
CA LEU A 513 8.08 33.31 -1.46
C LEU A 513 9.20 32.26 -1.53
N ALA A 514 10.08 32.25 -0.55
CA ALA A 514 11.22 31.33 -0.54
C ALA A 514 10.79 29.87 -0.71
N GLY A 515 11.15 29.26 -1.84
CA GLY A 515 10.96 27.85 -2.14
C GLY A 515 9.64 27.43 -2.78
N GLY A 516 8.88 28.36 -3.38
CA GLY A 516 7.65 27.90 -4.03
C GLY A 516 6.66 28.95 -4.52
N PRO A 517 5.45 29.06 -3.90
CA PRO A 517 4.38 29.89 -4.44
C PRO A 517 4.72 31.38 -4.45
N GLU A 518 4.09 32.08 -5.36
CA GLU A 518 4.13 33.53 -5.41
C GLU A 518 2.83 34.15 -4.88
N ILE A 519 2.93 35.37 -4.38
CA ILE A 519 1.79 36.19 -4.02
C ILE A 519 1.15 36.67 -5.31
N VAL A 520 -0.12 36.39 -5.52
CA VAL A 520 -0.88 36.97 -6.64
C VAL A 520 -1.35 38.34 -6.23
N ASN A 521 -0.92 39.37 -6.95
CA ASN A 521 -1.44 40.72 -6.82
C ASN A 521 -2.84 40.79 -7.45
N ALA A 522 -3.82 40.22 -6.76
CA ALA A 522 -5.23 40.37 -7.10
C ALA A 522 -5.84 41.48 -6.22
N PRO A 523 -6.85 42.25 -6.71
CA PRO A 523 -7.55 43.19 -5.85
C PRO A 523 -8.12 42.40 -4.64
N PRO A 524 -8.10 42.99 -3.42
CA PRO A 524 -8.57 42.33 -2.22
C PRO A 524 -10.04 41.97 -2.40
N VAL A 525 -10.36 40.70 -2.19
CA VAL A 525 -11.74 40.26 -2.09
C VAL A 525 -12.29 40.81 -0.78
N SER A 526 -13.12 41.82 -0.89
CA SER A 526 -13.80 42.45 0.24
C SER A 526 -14.91 41.55 0.75
N ALA A 527 -14.58 40.66 1.69
CA ALA A 527 -15.56 40.06 2.57
C ALA A 527 -14.89 39.77 3.93
N ARG A 528 -14.95 40.73 4.83
CA ARG A 528 -14.73 40.49 6.25
C ARG A 528 -15.89 39.64 6.79
N VAL A 529 -15.71 38.39 6.91
CA VAL A 529 -16.61 37.57 7.72
C VAL A 529 -16.19 37.73 9.18
N SER A 530 -16.94 38.56 9.90
CA SER A 530 -16.88 38.55 11.38
C SER A 530 -17.39 37.22 11.86
N ALA A 531 -16.50 36.41 12.43
CA ALA A 531 -16.87 35.18 13.11
C ALA A 531 -17.62 35.57 14.41
N SER A 532 -18.93 35.76 14.31
CA SER A 532 -19.80 35.77 15.47
C SER A 532 -20.19 34.32 15.77
N VAL A 533 -19.56 33.74 16.77
CA VAL A 533 -20.02 32.49 17.39
C VAL A 533 -21.33 32.79 18.11
N SER A 534 -22.47 32.65 17.41
CA SER A 534 -23.76 32.60 18.09
C SER A 534 -23.98 31.16 18.58
N ARG A 535 -23.95 30.97 19.89
CA ARG A 535 -24.51 29.78 20.56
C ARG A 535 -26.01 29.73 20.28
N GLY A 536 -26.40 29.08 19.19
CA GLY A 536 -27.79 28.76 18.90
C GLY A 536 -28.17 27.47 19.62
N SER A 537 -29.14 27.57 20.53
CA SER A 537 -29.74 26.43 21.20
C SER A 537 -30.39 25.48 20.21
N ALA A 538 -29.89 24.26 20.16
CA ALA A 538 -30.48 23.19 19.35
C ALA A 538 -31.60 22.50 20.12
N TRP A 539 -32.85 22.70 19.67
CA TRP A 539 -34.05 21.87 19.90
C TRP A 539 -35.15 22.43 19.00
N PRO A 540 -35.83 21.76 18.09
CA PRO A 540 -36.31 20.36 18.16
C PRO A 540 -36.31 19.61 16.79
N THR A 541 -35.18 19.21 16.23
CA THR A 541 -35.15 18.36 15.03
C THR A 541 -34.78 16.90 15.29
N ILE A 542 -34.46 16.57 16.55
CA ILE A 542 -34.06 15.20 16.94
C ILE A 542 -35.25 14.25 17.05
N LEU A 543 -36.49 14.73 17.19
CA LEU A 543 -37.64 13.85 17.42
C LEU A 543 -38.11 13.07 16.18
N VAL A 544 -37.81 13.55 14.96
CA VAL A 544 -38.24 12.88 13.72
C VAL A 544 -37.27 11.79 13.29
N ALA A 545 -35.98 11.95 13.59
CA ALA A 545 -34.95 10.96 13.24
C ALA A 545 -35.00 9.71 14.14
N VAL A 546 -35.37 9.86 15.41
CA VAL A 546 -35.45 8.74 16.38
C VAL A 546 -36.62 7.81 16.06
N ILE A 547 -37.72 8.31 15.53
CA ILE A 547 -38.89 7.49 15.17
C ILE A 547 -38.61 6.65 13.89
N ALA A 548 -37.83 7.16 12.96
CA ALA A 548 -37.45 6.41 11.75
C ALA A 548 -36.47 5.25 12.03
N VAL A 549 -35.57 5.43 13.01
CA VAL A 549 -34.61 4.39 13.42
C VAL A 549 -35.30 3.29 14.22
N LEU A 550 -36.28 3.62 15.08
CA LEU A 550 -37.02 2.61 15.87
C LEU A 550 -37.97 1.75 15.03
N LEU A 551 -38.43 2.23 13.89
CA LEU A 551 -39.25 1.42 12.97
C LEU A 551 -38.41 0.50 12.06
N ALA A 552 -37.16 0.84 11.79
CA ALA A 552 -36.23 0.00 11.02
C ALA A 552 -35.66 -1.16 11.86
N THR A 553 -35.46 -0.97 13.15
CA THR A 553 -34.93 -2.03 14.05
C THR A 553 -35.99 -3.06 14.45
N ALA A 554 -37.27 -2.73 14.46
CA ALA A 554 -38.35 -3.69 14.75
C ALA A 554 -38.55 -4.69 13.62
N GLY A 555 -38.22 -4.33 12.36
CA GLY A 555 -38.33 -5.22 11.21
C GLY A 555 -37.23 -6.29 11.12
N SER A 556 -36.02 -5.97 11.58
CA SER A 556 -34.87 -6.87 11.48
C SER A 556 -34.84 -7.96 12.56
N VAL A 557 -35.39 -7.69 13.75
CA VAL A 557 -35.46 -8.68 14.84
C VAL A 557 -36.51 -9.78 14.51
N GLY A 558 -37.57 -9.45 13.80
CA GLY A 558 -38.59 -10.41 13.39
C GLY A 558 -38.09 -11.45 12.37
N VAL A 559 -37.20 -11.07 11.47
CA VAL A 559 -36.65 -11.96 10.43
C VAL A 559 -35.56 -12.90 11.02
N ALA A 560 -34.74 -12.43 11.94
CA ALA A 560 -33.76 -13.26 12.62
C ALA A 560 -34.39 -14.31 13.54
N TRP A 561 -35.49 -13.96 14.22
CA TRP A 561 -36.20 -14.89 15.09
C TRP A 561 -36.96 -15.98 14.30
N ARG A 562 -37.41 -15.67 13.10
CA ARG A 562 -38.08 -16.65 12.21
C ARG A 562 -37.10 -17.64 11.58
N ARG A 563 -35.87 -17.24 11.30
CA ARG A 563 -34.81 -18.14 10.80
C ARG A 563 -34.34 -19.14 11.86
N ARG A 564 -34.18 -18.73 13.12
CA ARG A 564 -33.77 -19.65 14.22
C ARG A 564 -34.77 -20.71 14.58
N ARG A 565 -36.08 -20.56 14.20
CA ARG A 565 -37.11 -21.59 14.42
C ARG A 565 -37.18 -22.65 13.33
N LEU A 566 -36.47 -22.47 12.22
CA LEU A 566 -36.47 -23.43 11.10
C LEU A 566 -35.23 -24.33 11.09
N GLU A 567 -34.27 -24.13 12.00
CA GLU A 567 -33.00 -24.87 12.08
C GLU A 567 -32.88 -25.73 13.36
N GLN A 568 -33.98 -26.03 14.05
CA GLN A 568 -33.97 -27.07 15.09
C GLN A 568 -34.78 -28.28 14.63
N PRO A 569 -34.18 -29.51 14.73
CA PRO A 569 -34.74 -30.75 14.22
C PRO A 569 -36.02 -31.20 14.89
#